data_406d9786dd03f2edb78ceefc39f8793b
#
_entry.id   406d9786dd03f2edb78ceefc39f8793b
#
_cell.length_a   1.000
_cell.length_b   1.000
_cell.length_c   1.000
_cell.angle_alpha   90.00
_cell.angle_beta   90.00
_cell.angle_gamma   90.00
#
_symmetry.space_group_name_H-M   'P 1'
#
loop_
_entity.id
_entity.type
_entity.pdbx_description
1 polymer ?
#
loop_
_entity_poly.entity_id
_entity_poly.type
_entity_poly.pdbx_seq_one_letter_code
_entity_poly.pdbx_strand_id
1 'polypeptide(L)' 'MTGTPRTVATVPKNNFQELRVGLVTHAGCHLIDLRLYDLSRAKRGEPFPTKAGFCLALDRLPKLIEALQAAEREVSQ' A
#
# COMPACT_ATOMS: atom_id res chain seq x y z
N MET A 1 1.10 -12.61 16.05
CA MET A 1 1.98 -11.47 15.83
C MET A 1 1.98 -11.08 14.35
N THR A 2 1.81 -9.82 14.06
CA THR A 2 1.78 -9.34 12.70
C THR A 2 3.20 -9.30 12.14
N GLY A 3 3.42 -9.96 11.01
CA GLY A 3 4.73 -9.93 10.38
C GLY A 3 4.98 -8.61 9.67
N THR A 4 6.23 -8.37 9.30
CA THR A 4 6.59 -7.23 8.47
C THR A 4 6.01 -7.43 7.07
N PRO A 5 5.30 -6.45 6.50
CA PRO A 5 4.78 -6.60 5.15
C PRO A 5 5.90 -6.78 4.14
N ARG A 6 5.69 -7.69 3.19
CA ARG A 6 6.60 -7.87 2.07
C ARG A 6 6.14 -6.95 0.95
N THR A 7 6.95 -5.95 0.61
CA THR A 7 6.60 -5.00 -0.45
C THR A 7 6.59 -5.71 -1.79
N VAL A 8 5.47 -5.60 -2.49
CA VAL A 8 5.29 -6.17 -3.82
C VAL A 8 5.50 -5.10 -4.89
N ALA A 9 5.02 -3.88 -4.63
CA ALA A 9 5.10 -2.79 -5.59
C ALA A 9 5.16 -1.46 -4.85
N THR A 10 5.73 -0.46 -5.51
CA THR A 10 5.84 0.88 -4.96
C THR A 10 5.32 1.86 -6.00
N VAL A 11 4.46 2.78 -5.57
CA VAL A 11 3.90 3.81 -6.44
C VAL A 11 4.31 5.18 -5.88
N PRO A 12 5.11 5.96 -6.60
CA PRO A 12 5.46 7.30 -6.13
C PRO A 12 4.22 8.18 -6.02
N LYS A 13 4.07 8.86 -4.91
CA LYS A 13 2.98 9.81 -4.71
C LYS A 13 3.45 11.23 -5.02
N ASN A 14 4.60 11.59 -4.46
CA ASN A 14 5.25 12.89 -4.70
C ASN A 14 6.73 12.76 -4.30
N ASN A 15 7.44 13.88 -4.21
CA ASN A 15 8.87 13.86 -3.89
C ASN A 15 9.18 13.37 -2.47
N PHE A 16 8.19 13.34 -1.60
CA PHE A 16 8.39 13.06 -0.18
C PHE A 16 7.73 11.77 0.29
N GLN A 17 6.85 11.20 -0.51
CA GLN A 17 6.09 10.03 -0.11
C GLN A 17 5.91 9.05 -1.25
N GLU A 18 5.82 7.78 -0.89
CA GLU A 18 5.49 6.72 -1.84
C GLU A 18 4.45 5.80 -1.21
N LEU A 19 3.58 5.26 -2.05
CA LEU A 19 2.63 4.24 -1.64
C LEU A 19 3.29 2.88 -1.83
N ARG A 20 3.31 2.07 -0.79
CA ARG A 20 3.78 0.70 -0.90
C ARG A 20 2.63 -0.27 -0.79
N VAL A 21 2.60 -1.20 -1.74
CA VAL A 21 1.64 -2.29 -1.76
C VAL A 21 2.38 -3.54 -1.31
N GLY A 22 1.95 -4.11 -0.23
CA GLY A 22 2.63 -5.25 0.35
C GLY A 22 1.68 -6.38 0.72
N LEU A 23 2.27 -7.50 1.07
CA LEU A 23 1.56 -8.66 1.59
C LEU A 23 1.96 -8.87 3.04
N VAL A 24 0.99 -9.11 3.89
CA VAL A 24 1.24 -9.39 5.30
C VAL A 24 0.35 -10.54 5.75
N THR A 25 0.85 -11.36 6.67
CA THR A 25 0.08 -12.44 7.27
C THR A 25 -0.22 -12.07 8.71
N HIS A 26 -1.48 -12.14 9.09
CA HIS A 26 -1.93 -11.84 10.44
C HIS A 26 -2.96 -12.87 10.87
N ALA A 27 -2.69 -13.54 12.01
CA ALA A 27 -3.58 -14.58 12.55
C ALA A 27 -3.94 -15.65 11.51
N GLY A 28 -2.97 -16.05 10.69
CA GLY A 28 -3.18 -17.05 9.65
C GLY A 28 -3.87 -16.56 8.40
N CYS A 29 -4.24 -15.27 8.36
CA CYS A 29 -4.91 -14.67 7.20
C CYS A 29 -3.94 -13.84 6.41
N HIS A 30 -4.05 -13.93 5.08
CA HIS A 30 -3.25 -13.08 4.18
C HIS A 30 -4.00 -11.79 3.91
N LEU A 31 -3.29 -10.67 4.05
CA LEU A 31 -3.84 -9.34 3.84
C LEU A 31 -2.97 -8.58 2.86
N ILE A 32 -3.61 -7.63 2.17
CA ILE A 32 -2.89 -6.62 1.37
C ILE A 32 -2.67 -5.42 2.27
N ASP A 33 -1.44 -4.93 2.33
CA ASP A 33 -1.11 -3.72 3.07
C ASP A 33 -0.89 -2.58 2.09
N LEU A 34 -1.66 -1.50 2.24
CA LEU A 34 -1.53 -0.30 1.42
C LEU A 34 -1.12 0.83 2.36
N ARG A 35 0.11 1.30 2.23
CA ARG A 35 0.68 2.23 3.20
C ARG A 35 1.56 3.27 2.56
N LEU A 36 1.45 4.51 3.04
CA LEU A 36 2.34 5.58 2.63
C LEU A 36 3.63 5.50 3.44
N TYR A 37 4.74 5.65 2.76
CA TYR A 37 6.06 5.73 3.37
C TYR A 37 6.61 7.14 3.17
N ASP A 38 7.24 7.67 4.20
CA ASP A 38 7.83 9.00 4.19
C ASP A 38 9.30 8.88 3.80
N LEU A 39 9.67 9.57 2.72
CA LEU A 39 11.03 9.57 2.21
C LEU A 39 11.86 10.70 2.82
N SER A 40 11.19 11.77 3.28
CA SER A 40 11.88 12.94 3.81
C SER A 40 12.55 12.69 5.15
N ARG A 41 12.03 11.72 5.91
CA ARG A 41 12.58 11.33 7.21
C ARG A 41 13.43 10.07 7.14
N ALA A 42 13.76 9.65 5.93
CA ALA A 42 14.52 8.43 5.76
C ALA A 42 15.90 8.58 6.37
N LYS A 43 16.20 7.77 7.36
CA LYS A 43 17.56 7.68 7.92
C LYS A 43 18.28 6.60 7.13
N ARG A 44 19.49 6.91 6.68
CA ARG A 44 20.32 5.98 5.90
C ARG A 44 19.66 5.58 4.59
N GLY A 45 18.79 6.45 4.04
CA GLY A 45 18.14 6.18 2.77
C GLY A 45 16.97 5.23 2.83
N GLU A 46 16.53 4.81 4.01
CA GLU A 46 15.41 3.90 4.14
C GLU A 46 14.11 4.66 4.37
N PRO A 47 13.09 4.44 3.53
CA PRO A 47 11.78 5.05 3.73
C PRO A 47 11.17 4.65 5.07
N PHE A 48 10.43 5.56 5.66
CA PHE A 48 9.85 5.39 6.99
C PHE A 48 8.34 5.13 6.86
N PRO A 49 7.83 4.02 7.42
CA PRO A 49 6.39 3.75 7.36
C PRO A 49 5.61 4.75 8.19
N THR A 50 4.47 5.20 7.66
CA THR A 50 3.59 6.11 8.38
C THR A 50 2.34 5.37 8.81
N LYS A 51 1.47 6.07 9.56
CA LYS A 51 0.18 5.52 9.97
C LYS A 51 -0.86 5.63 8.86
N ALA A 52 -0.54 6.33 7.78
CA ALA A 52 -1.47 6.51 6.68
C ALA A 52 -1.48 5.25 5.82
N GLY A 53 -2.56 4.52 5.91
CA GLY A 53 -2.72 3.28 5.19
C GLY A 53 -3.67 2.34 5.89
N PHE A 54 -3.88 1.19 5.28
CA PHE A 54 -4.79 0.19 5.84
C PHE A 54 -4.46 -1.18 5.25
N CYS A 55 -4.97 -2.20 5.90
CA CYS A 55 -4.89 -3.57 5.41
C CYS A 55 -6.26 -4.00 4.89
N LEU A 56 -6.25 -4.82 3.85
CA LEU A 56 -7.47 -5.30 3.22
C LEU A 56 -7.36 -6.80 3.03
N ALA A 57 -8.43 -7.53 3.32
CA ALA A 57 -8.45 -8.97 3.10
C ALA A 57 -8.34 -9.28 1.61
N LEU A 58 -7.68 -10.39 1.28
CA LEU A 58 -7.46 -10.75 -0.13
C LEU A 58 -8.75 -10.90 -0.91
N ASP A 59 -9.80 -11.40 -0.29
CA ASP A 59 -11.09 -11.58 -0.99
C ASP A 59 -11.77 -10.26 -1.34
N ARG A 60 -11.32 -9.15 -0.76
CA ARG A 60 -11.84 -7.82 -1.08
C ARG A 60 -11.01 -7.11 -2.15
N LEU A 61 -9.84 -7.64 -2.46
CA LEU A 61 -8.95 -7.00 -3.42
C LEU A 61 -9.55 -6.82 -4.81
N PRO A 62 -10.28 -7.81 -5.38
CA PRO A 62 -10.89 -7.60 -6.70
C PRO A 62 -11.82 -6.39 -6.75
N LYS A 63 -12.55 -6.12 -5.67
CA LYS A 63 -13.44 -4.96 -5.61
C LYS A 63 -12.66 -3.65 -5.59
N LEU A 64 -11.52 -3.64 -4.89
CA LEU A 64 -10.66 -2.46 -4.89
C LEU A 64 -10.08 -2.19 -6.27
N ILE A 65 -9.61 -3.24 -6.95
CA ILE A 65 -9.08 -3.11 -8.31
C ILE A 65 -10.15 -2.55 -9.25
N GLU A 66 -11.36 -3.09 -9.17
CA GLU A 66 -12.49 -2.60 -9.95
C GLU A 66 -12.78 -1.12 -9.71
N ALA A 67 -12.78 -0.73 -8.43
CA ALA A 67 -13.03 0.66 -8.05
C ALA A 67 -11.96 1.61 -8.59
N LEU A 68 -10.70 1.20 -8.53
CA LEU A 68 -9.60 1.99 -9.04
C LEU A 68 -9.67 2.13 -10.57
N GLN A 69 -10.02 1.05 -11.26
CA GLN A 69 -10.19 1.07 -12.71
C GLN A 69 -11.37 1.95 -13.12
N ALA A 70 -12.45 1.92 -12.33
CA ALA A 70 -13.60 2.77 -12.59
C ALA A 70 -13.23 4.25 -12.44
N ALA A 71 -12.47 4.59 -11.40
CA ALA A 71 -12.00 5.95 -11.18
C ALA A 71 -11.10 6.41 -12.32
N GLU A 72 -10.23 5.54 -12.79
CA GLU A 72 -9.33 5.84 -13.89
C GLU A 72 -10.13 6.15 -15.17
N ARG A 73 -11.16 5.37 -15.46
CA ARG A 73 -12.02 5.60 -16.61
C ARG A 73 -12.75 6.93 -16.53
N GLU A 74 -13.21 7.31 -15.34
CA GLU A 74 -13.90 8.58 -15.14
C GLU A 74 -12.99 9.77 -15.43
N VAL A 75 -11.72 9.68 -15.02
CA VAL A 75 -10.77 10.75 -15.25
C VAL A 75 -10.35 10.84 -16.71
N SER A 76 -10.36 9.72 -17.42
CA SER A 76 -9.88 9.64 -18.80
C SER A 76 -10.91 10.07 -19.84
N GLN A 77 -12.12 10.38 -19.43
CA GLN A 77 -13.19 10.80 -20.35
C GLN A 77 -13.19 12.30 -20.57
#